data_1eab2804789fbfb0e48ffc3bc7b48271
#
_entry.id   1eab2804789fbfb0e48ffc3bc7b48271
#
_cell.length_a   1.000
_cell.length_b   1.000
_cell.length_c   1.000
_cell.angle_alpha   90.00
_cell.angle_beta   90.00
_cell.angle_gamma   90.00
#
_symmetry.space_group_name_H-M   'P 1'
#
loop_
_entity.id
_entity.type
_entity.pdbx_description
1 polymer ?
#
loop_
_entity_poly.entity_id
_entity_poly.type
_entity_poly.pdbx_seq_one_letter_code
_entity_poly.pdbx_strand_id
1 'polypeptide(L)'
;MVRMVCRGAATAALALLAGLPLAASAQPAPQPDAPVRFGILPLGGAFESRSDWDPLLAELSRAISRPVSVLSVNSYEALEQAIQRGEVDMAFLSGKMALDAVTLRRMKVVAQVTRHDGLPGYRALLLARKTGPRTTLKGLLAEPEDWRLARGESRSVSGFIVPQLQLFLPNHIAMETRFRSEVVGTHQVTALAVANGEADVATNNTADFERFRLQFPAEADRLQVIWESELIPHAQIVIRRDYGPEFEKKVQLFLVEYARGKGPRADGERAVLKSLHDLAGFVAADNSSLLPAAKLAYQLARQSTMTSQWVNEAARQARLQRIEATYAEQVAALRSGAP
;
A
#
# COMPACT_ATOMS: atom_id res chain seq x y z
N MET A 1 -87.10 -7.47 -9.33
CA MET A 1 -85.78 -6.86 -9.03
C MET A 1 -84.70 -7.95 -9.02
N VAL A 2 -84.00 -8.10 -10.15
CA VAL A 2 -82.96 -9.13 -10.35
C VAL A 2 -81.62 -8.45 -10.22
N ARG A 3 -80.80 -8.84 -9.25
CA ARG A 3 -79.40 -8.41 -9.18
C ARG A 3 -78.48 -9.40 -9.85
N MET A 4 -77.90 -8.92 -10.92
CA MET A 4 -76.86 -9.64 -11.72
C MET A 4 -75.51 -9.47 -11.04
N VAL A 5 -74.87 -10.56 -10.69
CA VAL A 5 -73.50 -10.60 -10.13
C VAL A 5 -72.54 -10.93 -11.27
N CYS A 6 -71.71 -9.94 -11.62
CA CYS A 6 -70.58 -10.17 -12.57
C CYS A 6 -69.40 -10.73 -11.79
N ARG A 7 -68.94 -11.94 -12.16
CA ARG A 7 -67.69 -12.52 -11.74
C ARG A 7 -66.56 -12.02 -12.69
N GLY A 8 -65.68 -11.17 -12.18
CA GLY A 8 -64.47 -10.81 -12.89
C GLY A 8 -63.36 -11.85 -12.63
N ALA A 9 -62.85 -12.44 -13.70
CA ALA A 9 -61.66 -13.29 -13.66
C ALA A 9 -60.40 -12.44 -13.62
N ALA A 10 -59.64 -12.55 -12.55
CA ALA A 10 -58.32 -11.93 -12.46
C ALA A 10 -57.26 -12.87 -13.06
N THR A 11 -56.73 -12.53 -14.23
CA THR A 11 -55.58 -13.18 -14.82
C THR A 11 -54.29 -12.64 -14.16
N ALA A 12 -53.63 -13.48 -13.38
CA ALA A 12 -52.31 -13.19 -12.83
C ALA A 12 -51.23 -13.35 -13.94
N ALA A 13 -50.67 -12.24 -14.39
CA ALA A 13 -49.50 -12.26 -15.27
C ALA A 13 -48.23 -12.47 -14.41
N LEU A 14 -47.65 -13.66 -14.51
CA LEU A 14 -46.34 -14.00 -13.95
C LEU A 14 -45.27 -13.35 -14.83
N ALA A 15 -44.68 -12.22 -14.34
CA ALA A 15 -43.53 -11.63 -15.00
C ALA A 15 -42.25 -12.45 -14.65
N LEU A 16 -41.76 -13.23 -15.60
CA LEU A 16 -40.43 -13.82 -15.55
C LEU A 16 -39.41 -12.69 -15.66
N LEU A 17 -38.83 -12.30 -14.53
CA LEU A 17 -37.57 -11.53 -14.48
C LEU A 17 -36.43 -12.46 -14.89
N ALA A 18 -36.11 -12.48 -16.18
CA ALA A 18 -34.88 -13.08 -16.70
C ALA A 18 -33.70 -12.28 -16.13
N GLY A 19 -33.00 -12.86 -15.17
CA GLY A 19 -31.74 -12.32 -14.64
C GLY A 19 -30.73 -12.25 -15.78
N LEU A 20 -30.47 -11.04 -16.28
CA LEU A 20 -29.32 -10.76 -17.14
C LEU A 20 -28.05 -11.00 -16.31
N PRO A 21 -27.10 -11.85 -16.76
CA PRO A 21 -25.81 -11.94 -16.11
C PRO A 21 -25.16 -10.56 -16.20
N LEU A 22 -24.77 -9.98 -15.06
CA LEU A 22 -23.85 -8.84 -15.04
C LEU A 22 -22.57 -9.32 -15.77
N ALA A 23 -22.42 -8.93 -17.02
CA ALA A 23 -21.18 -9.10 -17.75
C ALA A 23 -20.11 -8.32 -16.97
N ALA A 24 -19.20 -9.04 -16.31
CA ALA A 24 -18.00 -8.46 -15.78
C ALA A 24 -17.31 -7.74 -16.95
N SER A 25 -17.27 -6.41 -16.91
CA SER A 25 -16.64 -5.60 -17.96
C SER A 25 -15.19 -6.01 -18.04
N ALA A 26 -14.83 -6.85 -19.02
CA ALA A 26 -13.46 -7.15 -19.34
C ALA A 26 -12.78 -5.82 -19.68
N GLN A 27 -11.71 -5.49 -18.98
CA GLN A 27 -10.93 -4.30 -19.32
C GLN A 27 -10.39 -4.47 -20.74
N PRO A 28 -10.43 -3.43 -21.58
CA PRO A 28 -9.85 -3.52 -22.91
C PRO A 28 -8.37 -3.84 -22.79
N ALA A 29 -7.89 -4.76 -23.62
CA ALA A 29 -6.47 -5.11 -23.71
C ALA A 29 -5.64 -3.86 -24.02
N PRO A 30 -4.38 -3.75 -23.51
CA PRO A 30 -3.52 -2.63 -23.79
C PRO A 30 -3.33 -2.46 -25.30
N GLN A 31 -3.64 -1.27 -25.81
CA GLN A 31 -3.34 -0.97 -27.23
C GLN A 31 -1.81 -0.91 -27.41
N PRO A 32 -1.25 -1.46 -28.50
CA PRO A 32 0.19 -1.54 -28.71
C PRO A 32 0.93 -0.20 -28.57
N ASP A 33 0.31 0.91 -29.00
CA ASP A 33 0.92 2.24 -29.02
C ASP A 33 0.45 3.16 -27.89
N ALA A 34 -0.47 2.71 -27.02
CA ALA A 34 -0.92 3.53 -25.90
C ALA A 34 0.18 3.70 -24.85
N PRO A 35 0.29 4.89 -24.21
CA PRO A 35 1.23 5.10 -23.10
C PRO A 35 1.00 4.09 -21.98
N VAL A 36 2.10 3.62 -21.38
CA VAL A 36 2.08 2.83 -20.15
C VAL A 36 1.91 3.77 -18.97
N ARG A 37 0.83 3.64 -18.21
CA ARG A 37 0.51 4.52 -17.08
C ARG A 37 1.14 3.96 -15.80
N PHE A 38 2.13 4.68 -15.27
CA PHE A 38 2.88 4.28 -14.08
C PHE A 38 2.33 4.98 -12.83
N GLY A 39 1.73 4.22 -11.92
CA GLY A 39 1.23 4.69 -10.64
C GLY A 39 2.33 4.75 -9.58
N ILE A 40 2.41 5.86 -8.85
CA ILE A 40 3.40 6.06 -7.79
C ILE A 40 2.71 6.10 -6.45
N LEU A 41 3.21 5.30 -5.50
CA LEU A 41 2.79 5.34 -4.10
C LEU A 41 3.07 6.74 -3.52
N PRO A 42 2.10 7.44 -2.93
CA PRO A 42 2.30 8.77 -2.38
C PRO A 42 3.05 8.71 -1.04
N LEU A 43 4.38 8.70 -1.11
CA LEU A 43 5.26 8.73 0.08
C LEU A 43 5.57 10.17 0.52
N GLY A 44 5.59 11.11 -0.41
CA GLY A 44 5.73 12.56 -0.23
C GLY A 44 4.63 13.31 -0.96
N GLY A 45 4.91 14.54 -1.40
CA GLY A 45 3.99 15.30 -2.26
C GLY A 45 3.86 14.68 -3.66
N ALA A 46 2.69 14.81 -4.28
CA ALA A 46 2.44 14.26 -5.62
C ALA A 46 3.40 14.83 -6.69
N PHE A 47 3.77 16.10 -6.57
CA PHE A 47 4.72 16.76 -7.48
C PHE A 47 6.14 16.23 -7.29
N GLU A 48 6.61 16.10 -6.05
CA GLU A 48 7.95 15.55 -5.74
C GLU A 48 8.07 14.11 -6.22
N SER A 49 7.07 13.27 -5.92
CA SER A 49 7.06 11.88 -6.37
C SER A 49 7.16 11.76 -7.88
N ARG A 50 6.51 12.64 -8.63
CA ARG A 50 6.60 12.66 -10.09
C ARG A 50 8.01 13.03 -10.57
N SER A 51 8.56 14.15 -10.08
CA SER A 51 9.88 14.63 -10.51
C SER A 51 10.99 13.63 -10.18
N ASP A 52 10.89 12.93 -9.06
CA ASP A 52 11.87 11.91 -8.65
C ASP A 52 11.88 10.70 -9.61
N TRP A 53 10.71 10.26 -10.07
CA TRP A 53 10.57 9.08 -10.94
C TRP A 53 10.77 9.36 -12.42
N ASP A 54 10.56 10.60 -12.89
CA ASP A 54 10.64 10.97 -14.31
C ASP A 54 11.95 10.50 -15.00
N PRO A 55 13.16 10.62 -14.42
CA PRO A 55 14.40 10.17 -15.08
C PRO A 55 14.41 8.67 -15.36
N LEU A 56 14.08 7.83 -14.38
CA LEU A 56 14.01 6.37 -14.55
C LEU A 56 12.93 5.97 -15.55
N LEU A 57 11.75 6.60 -15.49
CA LEU A 57 10.63 6.27 -16.37
C LEU A 57 10.88 6.72 -17.82
N ALA A 58 11.63 7.79 -18.05
CA ALA A 58 12.08 8.18 -19.38
C ALA A 58 13.04 7.16 -19.99
N GLU A 59 13.92 6.55 -19.20
CA GLU A 59 14.78 5.46 -19.64
C GLU A 59 14.01 4.15 -19.86
N LEU A 60 13.09 3.82 -18.98
CA LEU A 60 12.18 2.69 -19.17
C LEU A 60 11.38 2.84 -20.47
N SER A 61 10.82 4.02 -20.74
CA SER A 61 10.08 4.32 -21.97
C SER A 61 10.89 3.99 -23.22
N ARG A 62 12.16 4.36 -23.24
CA ARG A 62 13.10 4.02 -24.35
C ARG A 62 13.33 2.52 -24.43
N ALA A 63 13.58 1.85 -23.31
CA ALA A 63 13.86 0.42 -23.26
C ALA A 63 12.71 -0.45 -23.75
N ILE A 64 11.46 -0.08 -23.40
CA ILE A 64 10.27 -0.82 -23.83
C ILE A 64 9.69 -0.33 -25.18
N SER A 65 10.27 0.73 -25.77
CA SER A 65 9.82 1.36 -27.02
C SER A 65 8.35 1.82 -26.95
N ARG A 66 7.88 2.31 -25.79
CA ARG A 66 6.54 2.83 -25.56
C ARG A 66 6.59 4.02 -24.62
N PRO A 67 5.78 5.07 -24.83
CA PRO A 67 5.68 6.18 -23.89
C PRO A 67 5.28 5.67 -22.50
N VAL A 68 5.91 6.19 -21.44
CA VAL A 68 5.49 5.99 -20.05
C VAL A 68 4.97 7.32 -19.52
N SER A 69 3.77 7.31 -18.97
CA SER A 69 3.16 8.48 -18.34
C SER A 69 2.98 8.23 -16.84
N VAL A 70 3.26 9.25 -16.04
CA VAL A 70 3.12 9.18 -14.58
C VAL A 70 1.70 9.50 -14.15
N LEU A 71 1.12 8.62 -13.32
CA LEU A 71 -0.07 8.88 -12.54
C LEU A 71 0.33 9.10 -11.09
N SER A 72 0.33 10.36 -10.66
CA SER A 72 0.61 10.76 -9.29
C SER A 72 -0.68 11.17 -8.59
N VAL A 73 -0.87 10.71 -7.36
CA VAL A 73 -2.06 10.91 -6.54
C VAL A 73 -1.66 11.33 -5.13
N ASN A 74 -2.60 11.86 -4.35
CA ASN A 74 -2.34 12.40 -3.01
C ASN A 74 -2.67 11.41 -1.87
N SER A 75 -3.23 10.24 -2.18
CA SER A 75 -3.62 9.25 -1.17
C SER A 75 -3.49 7.82 -1.69
N TYR A 76 -3.34 6.88 -0.76
CA TYR A 76 -3.34 5.44 -1.04
C TYR A 76 -4.67 5.00 -1.62
N GLU A 77 -5.77 5.55 -1.10
CA GLU A 77 -7.11 5.26 -1.59
C GLU A 77 -7.29 5.68 -3.06
N ALA A 78 -6.83 6.88 -3.42
CA ALA A 78 -6.91 7.36 -4.81
C ALA A 78 -6.13 6.47 -5.77
N LEU A 79 -4.93 5.97 -5.36
CA LEU A 79 -4.15 5.05 -6.16
C LEU A 79 -4.84 3.69 -6.31
N GLU A 80 -5.41 3.16 -5.24
CA GLU A 80 -6.18 1.91 -5.28
C GLU A 80 -7.38 2.03 -6.22
N GLN A 81 -8.15 3.11 -6.12
CA GLN A 81 -9.29 3.35 -7.00
C GLN A 81 -8.85 3.44 -8.47
N ALA A 82 -7.72 4.10 -8.77
CA ALA A 82 -7.16 4.16 -10.12
C ALA A 82 -6.77 2.78 -10.65
N ILE A 83 -6.16 1.92 -9.80
CA ILE A 83 -5.86 0.52 -10.13
C ILE A 83 -7.16 -0.26 -10.41
N GLN A 84 -8.17 -0.09 -9.57
CA GLN A 84 -9.47 -0.76 -9.73
C GLN A 84 -10.19 -0.35 -11.01
N ARG A 85 -10.10 0.92 -11.41
CA ARG A 85 -10.66 1.42 -12.69
C ARG A 85 -9.82 1.06 -13.91
N GLY A 86 -8.62 0.43 -13.70
CA GLY A 86 -7.70 0.09 -14.79
C GLY A 86 -7.00 1.30 -15.40
N GLU A 87 -6.84 2.37 -14.64
CA GLU A 87 -6.13 3.59 -15.04
C GLU A 87 -4.62 3.48 -14.79
N VAL A 88 -4.15 2.37 -14.23
CA VAL A 88 -2.75 2.10 -13.91
C VAL A 88 -2.33 0.80 -14.59
N ASP A 89 -1.24 0.86 -15.34
CA ASP A 89 -0.67 -0.29 -16.07
C ASP A 89 0.53 -0.91 -15.35
N MET A 90 1.34 -0.07 -14.72
CA MET A 90 2.44 -0.45 -13.85
C MET A 90 2.39 0.42 -12.59
N ALA A 91 2.93 -0.06 -11.47
CA ALA A 91 3.01 0.75 -10.27
C ALA A 91 4.16 0.35 -9.34
N PHE A 92 4.63 1.34 -8.58
CA PHE A 92 5.44 1.15 -7.37
C PHE A 92 4.51 1.15 -6.17
N LEU A 93 4.43 0.01 -5.46
CA LEU A 93 3.45 -0.21 -4.39
C LEU A 93 4.09 -0.78 -3.12
N SER A 94 3.54 -0.40 -1.96
CA SER A 94 3.82 -1.07 -0.69
C SER A 94 3.27 -2.50 -0.67
N GLY A 95 3.79 -3.35 0.21
CA GLY A 95 3.39 -4.76 0.28
C GLY A 95 1.89 -4.99 0.36
N LYS A 96 1.15 -4.19 1.15
CA LYS A 96 -0.32 -4.33 1.27
C LYS A 96 -1.04 -3.94 -0.02
N MET A 97 -0.65 -2.82 -0.65
CA MET A 97 -1.28 -2.39 -1.89
C MET A 97 -0.96 -3.32 -3.06
N ALA A 98 0.28 -3.82 -3.13
CA ALA A 98 0.68 -4.83 -4.12
C ALA A 98 -0.11 -6.13 -3.91
N LEU A 99 -0.29 -6.58 -2.66
CA LEU A 99 -1.12 -7.74 -2.31
C LEU A 99 -2.55 -7.57 -2.84
N ASP A 100 -3.19 -6.43 -2.58
CA ASP A 100 -4.55 -6.16 -3.03
C ASP A 100 -4.63 -6.13 -4.57
N ALA A 101 -3.71 -5.44 -5.23
CA ALA A 101 -3.66 -5.37 -6.70
C ALA A 101 -3.48 -6.75 -7.35
N VAL A 102 -2.68 -7.64 -6.75
CA VAL A 102 -2.42 -8.99 -7.24
C VAL A 102 -3.58 -9.93 -6.95
N THR A 103 -4.15 -9.89 -5.75
CA THR A 103 -5.26 -10.80 -5.36
C THR A 103 -6.56 -10.46 -6.06
N LEU A 104 -6.78 -9.20 -6.42
CA LEU A 104 -7.86 -8.81 -7.34
C LEU A 104 -7.60 -9.27 -8.79
N ARG A 105 -6.51 -10.00 -9.03
CA ARG A 105 -6.09 -10.55 -10.33
C ARG A 105 -5.89 -9.52 -11.45
N ARG A 106 -5.63 -8.28 -11.10
CA ARG A 106 -5.39 -7.22 -12.07
C ARG A 106 -3.93 -7.04 -12.40
N MET A 107 -3.05 -7.27 -11.40
CA MET A 107 -1.61 -7.06 -11.52
C MET A 107 -0.81 -8.28 -11.10
N LYS A 108 0.48 -8.28 -11.40
CA LYS A 108 1.47 -9.22 -10.90
C LYS A 108 2.78 -8.52 -10.57
N VAL A 109 3.54 -9.07 -9.64
CA VAL A 109 4.86 -8.57 -9.28
C VAL A 109 5.88 -8.92 -10.36
N VAL A 110 6.74 -7.98 -10.72
CA VAL A 110 7.86 -8.19 -11.65
C VAL A 110 9.21 -7.88 -11.04
N ALA A 111 9.28 -7.00 -10.04
CA ALA A 111 10.51 -6.68 -9.34
C ALA A 111 10.25 -6.21 -7.91
N GLN A 112 11.26 -6.32 -7.06
CA GLN A 112 11.31 -5.72 -5.72
C GLN A 112 12.47 -4.75 -5.67
N VAL A 113 12.28 -3.61 -5.01
CA VAL A 113 13.36 -2.64 -4.80
C VAL A 113 14.37 -3.12 -3.77
N THR A 114 15.61 -2.66 -3.90
CA THR A 114 16.69 -2.86 -2.92
C THR A 114 17.23 -1.51 -2.46
N ARG A 115 17.89 -1.48 -1.29
CA ARG A 115 18.47 -0.27 -0.71
C ARG A 115 19.96 -0.42 -0.46
N HIS A 116 20.65 0.71 -0.30
CA HIS A 116 22.10 0.76 -0.09
C HIS A 116 22.55 0.16 1.25
N ASP A 117 21.67 0.09 2.25
CA ASP A 117 21.96 -0.56 3.53
C ASP A 117 22.06 -2.10 3.43
N GLY A 118 21.70 -2.67 2.28
CA GLY A 118 21.74 -4.11 2.01
C GLY A 118 20.74 -4.93 2.83
N LEU A 119 19.88 -4.30 3.61
CA LEU A 119 18.88 -4.99 4.41
C LEU A 119 17.77 -5.57 3.50
N PRO A 120 17.19 -6.73 3.86
CA PRO A 120 16.10 -7.33 3.09
C PRO A 120 14.76 -6.61 3.28
N GLY A 121 14.75 -5.51 4.01
CA GLY A 121 13.56 -4.74 4.33
C GLY A 121 13.90 -3.45 5.08
N TYR A 122 12.89 -2.78 5.54
CA TYR A 122 12.95 -1.54 6.32
C TYR A 122 12.15 -1.70 7.63
N ARG A 123 12.18 -0.72 8.53
CA ARG A 123 11.47 -0.77 9.82
C ARG A 123 10.43 0.34 9.91
N ALA A 124 9.28 0.06 10.50
CA ALA A 124 8.38 1.10 10.97
C ALA A 124 8.98 1.76 12.23
N LEU A 125 8.71 3.04 12.36
CA LEU A 125 9.18 3.88 13.46
C LEU A 125 8.02 4.58 14.14
N LEU A 126 8.17 4.85 15.45
CA LEU A 126 7.44 5.91 16.10
C LEU A 126 8.40 7.06 16.43
N LEU A 127 8.00 8.25 16.02
CA LEU A 127 8.72 9.51 16.24
C LEU A 127 8.01 10.32 17.32
N ALA A 128 8.76 10.86 18.27
CA ALA A 128 8.29 11.86 19.23
C ALA A 128 9.27 13.02 19.29
N ARG A 129 8.89 14.14 19.91
CA ARG A 129 9.86 15.21 20.16
C ARG A 129 10.89 14.80 21.21
N LYS A 130 12.13 15.30 21.08
CA LYS A 130 13.21 15.10 22.09
C LYS A 130 12.90 15.76 23.41
N THR A 131 12.13 16.86 23.40
CA THR A 131 11.82 17.69 24.55
C THR A 131 10.33 17.90 24.71
N GLY A 132 9.87 18.15 25.94
CA GLY A 132 8.47 18.37 26.27
C GLY A 132 7.89 17.25 27.17
N PRO A 133 6.59 17.30 27.45
CA PRO A 133 5.97 16.37 28.40
C PRO A 133 5.73 14.95 27.82
N ARG A 134 5.74 14.78 26.49
CA ARG A 134 5.42 13.52 25.80
C ARG A 134 6.57 13.09 24.91
N THR A 135 7.52 12.35 25.49
CA THR A 135 8.78 12.00 24.82
C THR A 135 9.14 10.53 24.91
N THR A 136 8.37 9.71 25.63
CA THR A 136 8.75 8.32 25.89
C THR A 136 7.66 7.32 25.47
N LEU A 137 8.10 6.16 24.98
CA LEU A 137 7.20 5.06 24.66
C LEU A 137 6.40 4.60 25.88
N LYS A 138 7.01 4.53 27.06
CA LYS A 138 6.34 4.13 28.30
C LYS A 138 5.16 5.07 28.61
N GLY A 139 5.35 6.38 28.49
CA GLY A 139 4.27 7.36 28.72
C GLY A 139 3.15 7.23 27.68
N LEU A 140 3.51 7.00 26.41
CA LEU A 140 2.54 6.77 25.34
C LEU A 140 1.65 5.54 25.61
N LEU A 141 2.25 4.44 26.03
CA LEU A 141 1.51 3.18 26.27
C LEU A 141 0.68 3.22 27.55
N ALA A 142 1.05 4.05 28.54
CA ALA A 142 0.32 4.18 29.77
C ALA A 142 -0.96 5.01 29.64
N GLU A 143 -0.90 6.12 28.90
CA GLU A 143 -1.98 7.11 28.78
C GLU A 143 -2.14 7.59 27.32
N PRO A 144 -2.49 6.69 26.37
CA PRO A 144 -2.59 7.03 24.94
C PRO A 144 -3.64 8.11 24.66
N GLU A 145 -4.70 8.19 25.47
CA GLU A 145 -5.77 9.20 25.38
C GLU A 145 -5.30 10.64 25.60
N ASP A 146 -4.13 10.82 26.18
CA ASP A 146 -3.52 12.13 26.35
C ASP A 146 -2.65 12.56 25.16
N TRP A 147 -2.37 11.63 24.23
CA TRP A 147 -1.49 11.88 23.09
C TRP A 147 -2.27 12.16 21.81
N ARG A 148 -1.75 13.10 21.01
CA ARG A 148 -2.20 13.38 19.64
C ARG A 148 -1.34 12.56 18.67
N LEU A 149 -1.98 11.69 17.91
CA LEU A 149 -1.33 10.79 16.94
C LEU A 149 -1.31 11.42 15.54
N ALA A 150 -0.17 11.37 14.86
CA ALA A 150 -0.06 11.54 13.42
C ALA A 150 0.31 10.19 12.78
N ARG A 151 -0.48 9.68 11.85
CA ARG A 151 -0.30 8.34 11.30
C ARG A 151 -0.50 8.26 9.78
N GLY A 152 0.01 7.21 9.18
CA GLY A 152 -0.30 6.86 7.81
C GLY A 152 -1.75 6.36 7.63
N GLU A 153 -2.20 6.33 6.38
CA GLU A 153 -3.48 5.72 6.01
C GLU A 153 -3.51 4.23 6.38
N SER A 154 -4.71 3.65 6.54
CA SER A 154 -4.91 2.25 6.97
C SER A 154 -4.26 1.20 6.06
N ARG A 155 -3.95 1.53 4.81
CA ARG A 155 -3.21 0.69 3.86
C ARG A 155 -1.69 0.84 3.94
N SER A 156 -1.19 1.81 4.69
CA SER A 156 0.25 1.99 4.90
C SER A 156 0.80 0.90 5.81
N VAL A 157 1.78 0.15 5.32
CA VAL A 157 2.39 -0.95 6.10
C VAL A 157 3.12 -0.40 7.33
N SER A 158 4.00 0.58 7.16
CA SER A 158 4.76 1.19 8.26
C SER A 158 4.01 2.31 8.99
N GLY A 159 3.06 2.95 8.31
CA GLY A 159 2.28 4.04 8.89
C GLY A 159 1.08 3.60 9.72
N PHE A 160 0.62 2.36 9.54
CA PHE A 160 -0.54 1.83 10.25
C PHE A 160 -0.43 0.34 10.61
N ILE A 161 -0.31 -0.55 9.61
CA ILE A 161 -0.48 -2.01 9.82
C ILE A 161 0.51 -2.54 10.86
N VAL A 162 1.81 -2.27 10.69
CA VAL A 162 2.86 -2.80 11.55
C VAL A 162 2.86 -2.16 12.94
N PRO A 163 2.77 -0.83 13.10
CA PRO A 163 2.61 -0.22 14.42
C PRO A 163 1.38 -0.73 15.16
N GLN A 164 0.23 -0.86 14.49
CA GLN A 164 -0.99 -1.40 15.07
C GLN A 164 -0.81 -2.83 15.54
N LEU A 165 -0.22 -3.70 14.69
CA LEU A 165 -0.05 -5.13 14.96
C LEU A 165 1.02 -5.42 16.02
N GLN A 166 2.20 -4.79 15.90
CA GLN A 166 3.37 -5.16 16.71
C GLN A 166 3.49 -4.37 18.01
N LEU A 167 2.87 -3.18 18.10
CA LEU A 167 2.95 -2.36 19.29
C LEU A 167 1.60 -2.11 19.95
N PHE A 168 0.65 -1.53 19.22
CA PHE A 168 -0.54 -0.98 19.87
C PHE A 168 -1.53 -2.05 20.30
N LEU A 169 -1.91 -2.99 19.41
CA LEU A 169 -2.85 -4.07 19.77
C LEU A 169 -2.35 -4.98 20.91
N PRO A 170 -1.06 -5.36 20.99
CA PRO A 170 -0.54 -6.10 22.15
C PRO A 170 -0.68 -5.36 23.48
N ASN A 171 -0.75 -4.01 23.44
CA ASN A 171 -0.98 -3.16 24.60
C ASN A 171 -2.44 -2.70 24.73
N HIS A 172 -3.38 -3.37 24.05
CA HIS A 172 -4.83 -3.07 24.07
C HIS A 172 -5.18 -1.66 23.57
N ILE A 173 -4.37 -1.10 22.70
CA ILE A 173 -4.55 0.23 22.09
C ILE A 173 -5.01 0.04 20.63
N ALA A 174 -6.15 0.62 20.27
CA ALA A 174 -6.56 0.76 18.88
C ALA A 174 -6.21 2.18 18.42
N MET A 175 -5.34 2.31 17.41
CA MET A 175 -4.84 3.61 16.95
C MET A 175 -5.97 4.57 16.57
N GLU A 176 -7.06 4.06 16.01
CA GLU A 176 -8.17 4.86 15.49
C GLU A 176 -9.11 5.41 16.55
N THR A 177 -9.03 4.94 17.80
CA THR A 177 -10.04 5.27 18.83
C THR A 177 -9.47 5.62 20.21
N ARG A 178 -8.18 5.37 20.46
CA ARG A 178 -7.60 5.52 21.80
C ARG A 178 -6.84 6.82 22.01
N PHE A 179 -6.49 7.51 20.94
CA PHE A 179 -5.75 8.76 21.03
C PHE A 179 -6.68 9.96 21.19
N ARG A 180 -6.16 11.03 21.79
CA ARG A 180 -6.88 12.30 22.00
C ARG A 180 -7.37 12.90 20.67
N SER A 181 -6.56 12.81 19.64
CA SER A 181 -6.85 13.21 18.27
C SER A 181 -5.93 12.51 17.30
N GLU A 182 -6.32 12.45 16.03
CA GLU A 182 -5.45 11.92 14.99
C GLU A 182 -5.35 12.85 13.77
N VAL A 183 -4.17 12.81 13.12
CA VAL A 183 -3.92 13.38 11.79
C VAL A 183 -3.49 12.24 10.90
N VAL A 184 -4.10 12.09 9.73
CA VAL A 184 -3.76 11.06 8.74
C VAL A 184 -3.07 11.73 7.56
N GLY A 185 -1.89 11.21 7.16
CA GLY A 185 -1.13 11.79 6.07
C GLY A 185 0.07 10.95 5.64
N THR A 186 0.89 11.50 4.74
CA THR A 186 2.17 10.90 4.35
C THR A 186 3.18 10.92 5.50
N HIS A 187 4.25 10.12 5.41
CA HIS A 187 5.31 10.11 6.42
C HIS A 187 5.97 11.48 6.62
N GLN A 188 6.07 12.28 5.57
CA GLN A 188 6.57 13.66 5.67
C GLN A 188 5.61 14.55 6.47
N VAL A 189 4.31 14.50 6.17
CA VAL A 189 3.27 15.28 6.86
C VAL A 189 3.21 14.90 8.34
N THR A 190 3.25 13.61 8.66
CA THR A 190 3.16 13.12 10.04
C THR A 190 4.40 13.50 10.86
N ALA A 191 5.60 13.46 10.27
CA ALA A 191 6.83 13.90 10.92
C ALA A 191 6.83 15.43 11.18
N LEU A 192 6.40 16.22 10.19
CA LEU A 192 6.25 17.69 10.35
C LEU A 192 5.25 18.04 11.45
N ALA A 193 4.11 17.35 11.52
CA ALA A 193 3.11 17.57 12.57
C ALA A 193 3.68 17.42 13.97
N VAL A 194 4.54 16.41 14.20
CA VAL A 194 5.20 16.23 15.50
C VAL A 194 6.29 17.26 15.72
N ALA A 195 7.14 17.53 14.72
CA ALA A 195 8.21 18.52 14.83
C ALA A 195 7.67 19.92 15.18
N ASN A 196 6.53 20.29 14.62
CA ASN A 196 5.87 21.58 14.81
C ASN A 196 4.93 21.60 16.03
N GLY A 197 4.73 20.48 16.73
CA GLY A 197 3.91 20.42 17.93
C GLY A 197 2.40 20.32 17.68
N GLU A 198 1.98 20.00 16.45
CA GLU A 198 0.59 19.74 16.08
C GLU A 198 0.15 18.34 16.53
N ALA A 199 1.10 17.39 16.58
CA ALA A 199 0.93 16.06 17.15
C ALA A 199 2.04 15.78 18.18
N ASP A 200 1.87 14.72 18.97
CA ASP A 200 2.82 14.33 20.02
C ASP A 200 3.66 13.11 19.57
N VAL A 201 3.09 12.24 18.77
CA VAL A 201 3.73 11.04 18.22
C VAL A 201 3.36 10.84 16.76
N ALA A 202 4.31 10.37 15.94
CA ALA A 202 4.05 10.04 14.53
C ALA A 202 4.50 8.62 14.19
N THR A 203 3.75 7.95 13.31
CA THR A 203 4.23 6.76 12.60
C THR A 203 5.07 7.17 11.39
N ASN A 204 6.18 6.46 11.18
CA ASN A 204 7.11 6.70 10.08
C ASN A 204 7.82 5.39 9.70
N ASN A 205 8.90 5.46 8.93
CA ASN A 205 9.80 4.33 8.68
C ASN A 205 11.25 4.81 8.49
N THR A 206 12.18 3.86 8.55
CA THR A 206 13.62 4.16 8.49
C THR A 206 14.01 4.91 7.22
N ALA A 207 13.45 4.53 6.08
CA ALA A 207 13.78 5.12 4.79
C ALA A 207 13.27 6.54 4.62
N ASP A 208 11.98 6.75 4.93
CA ASP A 208 11.37 8.08 4.78
C ASP A 208 11.85 9.04 5.85
N PHE A 209 12.23 8.55 7.03
CA PHE A 209 12.81 9.40 8.08
C PHE A 209 14.24 9.86 7.72
N GLU A 210 15.06 9.02 7.09
CA GLU A 210 16.36 9.46 6.56
C GLU A 210 16.18 10.54 5.47
N ARG A 211 15.23 10.35 4.55
CA ARG A 211 14.89 11.40 3.57
C ARG A 211 14.42 12.68 4.25
N PHE A 212 13.57 12.56 5.26
CA PHE A 212 13.08 13.70 6.04
C PHE A 212 14.23 14.47 6.71
N ARG A 213 15.24 13.78 7.25
CA ARG A 213 16.44 14.40 7.83
C ARG A 213 17.22 15.24 6.82
N LEU A 214 17.24 14.81 5.56
CA LEU A 214 17.93 15.56 4.50
C LEU A 214 17.14 16.77 4.04
N GLN A 215 15.82 16.67 3.95
CA GLN A 215 14.94 17.71 3.45
C GLN A 215 14.58 18.76 4.53
N PHE A 216 14.42 18.32 5.77
CA PHE A 216 13.96 19.11 6.92
C PHE A 216 14.89 18.93 8.14
N PRO A 217 16.19 19.30 8.04
CA PRO A 217 17.16 19.00 9.08
C PRO A 217 16.82 19.68 10.42
N ALA A 218 16.29 20.90 10.40
CA ALA A 218 15.93 21.63 11.62
C ALA A 218 14.72 21.01 12.34
N GLU A 219 13.75 20.50 11.59
CA GLU A 219 12.59 19.78 12.14
C GLU A 219 13.01 18.39 12.63
N ALA A 220 13.83 17.68 11.87
CA ALA A 220 14.33 16.36 12.22
C ALA A 220 15.16 16.39 13.52
N ASP A 221 15.93 17.45 13.75
CA ASP A 221 16.69 17.64 15.00
C ASP A 221 15.83 17.72 16.25
N ARG A 222 14.55 18.06 16.11
CA ARG A 222 13.59 18.09 17.23
C ARG A 222 13.02 16.70 17.53
N LEU A 223 13.19 15.72 16.63
CA LEU A 223 12.58 14.40 16.71
C LEU A 223 13.55 13.33 17.20
N GLN A 224 13.00 12.33 17.86
CA GLN A 224 13.67 11.09 18.24
C GLN A 224 12.80 9.89 17.90
N VAL A 225 13.44 8.75 17.66
CA VAL A 225 12.76 7.46 17.53
C VAL A 225 12.53 6.89 18.94
N ILE A 226 11.28 6.58 19.25
CA ILE A 226 10.91 5.97 20.55
C ILE A 226 10.51 4.50 20.41
N TRP A 227 10.34 3.98 19.18
CA TRP A 227 10.09 2.57 18.89
C TRP A 227 10.46 2.24 17.44
N GLU A 228 10.91 1.00 17.24
CA GLU A 228 11.17 0.38 15.92
C GLU A 228 10.53 -0.99 15.84
N SER A 229 10.06 -1.34 14.64
CA SER A 229 9.47 -2.65 14.35
C SER A 229 10.51 -3.71 13.98
N GLU A 230 10.05 -4.94 13.80
CA GLU A 230 10.76 -5.93 12.98
C GLU A 230 10.86 -5.46 11.51
N LEU A 231 11.70 -6.16 10.72
CA LEU A 231 11.88 -5.83 9.30
C LEU A 231 10.59 -6.08 8.50
N ILE A 232 10.28 -5.12 7.66
CA ILE A 232 9.17 -5.12 6.69
C ILE A 232 9.79 -5.29 5.30
N PRO A 233 9.33 -6.23 4.46
CA PRO A 233 9.82 -6.37 3.09
C PRO A 233 9.66 -5.08 2.27
N HIS A 234 10.62 -4.83 1.39
CA HIS A 234 10.61 -3.67 0.50
C HIS A 234 9.41 -3.64 -0.45
N ALA A 235 9.13 -2.45 -0.99
CA ALA A 235 8.10 -2.22 -1.98
C ALA A 235 8.34 -3.00 -3.29
N GLN A 236 7.26 -3.17 -4.06
CA GLN A 236 7.21 -3.96 -5.28
C GLN A 236 6.94 -3.09 -6.50
N ILE A 237 7.47 -3.49 -7.65
CA ILE A 237 6.99 -3.04 -8.95
C ILE A 237 6.02 -4.09 -9.47
N VAL A 238 4.81 -3.65 -9.78
CA VAL A 238 3.76 -4.49 -10.32
C VAL A 238 3.35 -4.05 -11.72
N ILE A 239 2.86 -4.97 -12.53
CA ILE A 239 2.37 -4.73 -13.90
C ILE A 239 1.03 -5.42 -14.11
N ARG A 240 0.17 -4.86 -14.95
CA ARG A 240 -1.07 -5.51 -15.40
C ARG A 240 -0.77 -6.82 -16.10
N ARG A 241 -1.57 -7.84 -15.84
CA ARG A 241 -1.39 -9.20 -16.37
C ARG A 241 -1.57 -9.32 -17.89
N ASP A 242 -2.34 -8.44 -18.47
CA ASP A 242 -2.73 -8.49 -19.90
C ASP A 242 -1.69 -7.89 -20.86
N TYR A 243 -0.53 -7.46 -20.35
CA TYR A 243 0.59 -7.02 -21.20
C TYR A 243 1.37 -8.17 -21.84
N GLY A 244 1.24 -9.39 -21.32
CA GLY A 244 1.88 -10.58 -21.84
C GLY A 244 3.36 -10.73 -21.43
N PRO A 245 3.89 -11.98 -21.54
CA PRO A 245 5.19 -12.36 -20.95
C PRO A 245 6.40 -11.66 -21.59
N GLU A 246 6.36 -11.36 -22.88
CA GLU A 246 7.47 -10.67 -23.56
C GLU A 246 7.66 -9.24 -23.06
N PHE A 247 6.56 -8.51 -22.88
CA PHE A 247 6.63 -7.16 -22.36
C PHE A 247 7.08 -7.15 -20.90
N GLU A 248 6.56 -8.03 -20.08
CA GLU A 248 6.96 -8.22 -18.70
C GLU A 248 8.44 -8.51 -18.56
N LYS A 249 8.97 -9.43 -19.39
CA LYS A 249 10.38 -9.76 -19.39
C LYS A 249 11.25 -8.56 -19.76
N LYS A 250 10.84 -7.73 -20.73
CA LYS A 250 11.54 -6.48 -21.06
C LYS A 250 11.58 -5.51 -19.88
N VAL A 251 10.45 -5.30 -19.21
CA VAL A 251 10.36 -4.44 -18.03
C VAL A 251 11.23 -4.97 -16.90
N GLN A 252 11.10 -6.27 -16.58
CA GLN A 252 11.89 -6.91 -15.52
C GLN A 252 13.39 -6.81 -15.78
N LEU A 253 13.81 -7.12 -17.01
CA LEU A 253 15.23 -7.06 -17.38
C LEU A 253 15.76 -5.63 -17.27
N PHE A 254 15.03 -4.64 -17.78
CA PHE A 254 15.43 -3.24 -17.63
C PHE A 254 15.63 -2.85 -16.17
N LEU A 255 14.67 -3.15 -15.31
CA LEU A 255 14.73 -2.81 -13.89
C LEU A 255 15.91 -3.51 -13.20
N VAL A 256 16.08 -4.82 -13.42
CA VAL A 256 17.10 -5.63 -12.75
C VAL A 256 18.52 -5.23 -13.20
N GLU A 257 18.70 -4.83 -14.44
CA GLU A 257 20.01 -4.40 -14.97
C GLU A 257 20.30 -2.91 -14.70
N TYR A 258 19.31 -2.12 -14.31
CA TYR A 258 19.47 -0.69 -14.06
C TYR A 258 20.48 -0.44 -12.93
N ALA A 259 21.46 0.41 -13.18
CA ALA A 259 22.56 0.80 -12.29
C ALA A 259 23.60 -0.31 -11.96
N ARG A 260 23.51 -1.53 -12.53
CA ARG A 260 24.46 -2.63 -12.28
C ARG A 260 25.77 -2.51 -13.03
N GLY A 261 25.81 -1.75 -14.10
CA GLY A 261 26.99 -1.59 -14.93
C GLY A 261 28.13 -0.80 -14.27
N LYS A 262 29.20 -0.58 -15.05
CA LYS A 262 30.31 0.32 -14.70
C LYS A 262 30.39 1.47 -15.70
N GLY A 263 30.99 2.58 -15.28
CA GLY A 263 31.21 3.76 -16.12
C GLY A 263 30.09 4.82 -16.03
N PRO A 264 30.25 5.92 -16.79
CA PRO A 264 29.44 7.13 -16.61
C PRO A 264 27.92 6.92 -16.68
N ARG A 265 27.46 6.01 -17.55
CA ARG A 265 26.05 5.67 -17.65
C ARG A 265 25.51 5.07 -16.36
N ALA A 266 26.17 4.02 -15.86
CA ALA A 266 25.75 3.35 -14.62
C ALA A 266 25.91 4.26 -13.39
N ASP A 267 26.87 5.18 -13.41
CA ASP A 267 27.02 6.19 -12.36
C ASP A 267 25.84 7.16 -12.37
N GLY A 268 25.37 7.59 -13.55
CA GLY A 268 24.15 8.38 -13.72
C GLY A 268 22.90 7.64 -13.24
N GLU A 269 22.75 6.36 -13.62
CA GLU A 269 21.64 5.51 -13.18
C GLU A 269 21.63 5.33 -11.64
N ARG A 270 22.81 5.19 -11.00
CA ARG A 270 22.92 5.16 -9.52
C ARG A 270 22.53 6.48 -8.88
N ALA A 271 22.88 7.60 -9.48
CA ALA A 271 22.45 8.91 -9.00
C ALA A 271 20.92 9.08 -9.04
N VAL A 272 20.27 8.60 -10.11
CA VAL A 272 18.80 8.54 -10.22
C VAL A 272 18.20 7.67 -9.13
N LEU A 273 18.71 6.46 -8.90
CA LEU A 273 18.21 5.58 -7.84
C LEU A 273 18.37 6.18 -6.45
N LYS A 274 19.49 6.88 -6.21
CA LYS A 274 19.72 7.57 -4.94
C LYS A 274 18.71 8.68 -4.69
N SER A 275 18.30 9.42 -5.71
CA SER A 275 17.24 10.42 -5.59
C SER A 275 15.86 9.79 -5.37
N LEU A 276 15.66 8.54 -5.81
CA LEU A 276 14.46 7.73 -5.60
C LEU A 276 14.47 7.05 -4.21
N HIS A 277 14.36 7.83 -3.14
CA HIS A 277 14.31 7.29 -1.77
C HIS A 277 15.49 6.39 -1.40
N ASP A 278 16.71 6.73 -1.88
CA ASP A 278 17.95 5.98 -1.62
C ASP A 278 17.89 4.51 -2.06
N LEU A 279 17.30 4.26 -3.23
CA LEU A 279 17.27 2.93 -3.82
C LEU A 279 18.67 2.53 -4.33
N ALA A 280 19.02 1.27 -4.13
CA ALA A 280 20.25 0.66 -4.69
C ALA A 280 20.01 -0.02 -6.04
N GLY A 281 18.76 -0.41 -6.32
CA GLY A 281 18.37 -1.11 -7.54
C GLY A 281 17.11 -1.93 -7.38
N PHE A 282 16.99 -2.92 -8.24
CA PHE A 282 15.87 -3.85 -8.25
C PHE A 282 16.38 -5.29 -8.35
N VAL A 283 15.63 -6.22 -7.78
CA VAL A 283 15.79 -7.66 -7.96
C VAL A 283 14.55 -8.24 -8.59
N ALA A 284 14.74 -9.27 -9.42
CA ALA A 284 13.61 -10.01 -9.97
C ALA A 284 12.76 -10.58 -8.82
N ALA A 285 11.45 -10.40 -8.91
CA ALA A 285 10.51 -10.91 -7.95
C ALA A 285 9.24 -11.37 -8.65
N ASP A 286 8.48 -12.20 -7.97
CA ASP A 286 7.16 -12.67 -8.40
C ASP A 286 6.13 -12.49 -7.28
N ASN A 287 4.92 -12.98 -7.49
CA ASN A 287 3.83 -12.84 -6.52
C ASN A 287 4.15 -13.47 -5.17
N SER A 288 5.03 -14.49 -5.09
CA SER A 288 5.39 -15.14 -3.82
C SER A 288 6.12 -14.19 -2.85
N SER A 289 6.75 -13.13 -3.36
CA SER A 289 7.39 -12.07 -2.56
C SER A 289 6.38 -11.31 -1.68
N LEU A 290 5.06 -11.44 -1.95
CA LEU A 290 3.99 -10.84 -1.17
C LEU A 290 3.48 -11.73 -0.01
N LEU A 291 3.99 -12.94 0.16
CA LEU A 291 3.60 -13.83 1.28
C LEU A 291 3.76 -13.17 2.67
N PRO A 292 4.84 -12.40 2.95
CA PRO A 292 4.95 -11.66 4.20
C PRO A 292 3.86 -10.60 4.38
N ALA A 293 3.49 -9.89 3.31
CA ALA A 293 2.41 -8.89 3.34
C ALA A 293 1.05 -9.54 3.60
N ALA A 294 0.77 -10.70 2.99
CA ALA A 294 -0.43 -11.48 3.24
C ALA A 294 -0.50 -11.95 4.70
N LYS A 295 0.63 -12.39 5.27
CA LYS A 295 0.72 -12.77 6.68
C LYS A 295 0.44 -11.60 7.62
N LEU A 296 1.02 -10.43 7.36
CA LEU A 296 0.77 -9.23 8.16
C LEU A 296 -0.71 -8.80 8.12
N ALA A 297 -1.33 -8.81 6.93
CA ALA A 297 -2.75 -8.49 6.77
C ALA A 297 -3.65 -9.48 7.51
N TYR A 298 -3.35 -10.78 7.42
CA TYR A 298 -4.04 -11.84 8.16
C TYR A 298 -3.91 -11.65 9.67
N GLN A 299 -2.69 -11.44 10.17
CA GLN A 299 -2.44 -11.28 11.60
C GLN A 299 -3.17 -10.06 12.15
N LEU A 300 -3.13 -8.92 11.44
CA LEU A 300 -3.86 -7.71 11.84
C LEU A 300 -5.36 -7.95 11.89
N ALA A 301 -5.95 -8.52 10.83
CA ALA A 301 -7.39 -8.80 10.78
C ALA A 301 -7.83 -9.75 11.90
N ARG A 302 -7.03 -10.79 12.16
CA ARG A 302 -7.29 -11.77 13.23
C ARG A 302 -7.20 -11.11 14.61
N GLN A 303 -6.12 -10.38 14.89
CA GLN A 303 -5.91 -9.76 16.20
C GLN A 303 -6.95 -8.65 16.46
N SER A 304 -7.26 -7.82 15.47
CA SER A 304 -8.34 -6.84 15.58
C SER A 304 -9.68 -7.50 15.87
N THR A 305 -9.98 -8.64 15.22
CA THR A 305 -11.21 -9.41 15.48
C THR A 305 -11.25 -9.94 16.93
N MET A 306 -10.11 -10.39 17.46
CA MET A 306 -10.02 -10.91 18.83
C MET A 306 -10.18 -9.83 19.90
N THR A 307 -9.74 -8.59 19.61
CA THR A 307 -9.78 -7.47 20.55
C THR A 307 -11.04 -6.61 20.44
N SER A 308 -11.81 -6.76 19.37
CA SER A 308 -13.06 -6.01 19.14
C SER A 308 -14.22 -6.58 19.99
N GLN A 309 -15.19 -5.70 20.26
CA GLN A 309 -16.45 -6.14 20.85
C GLN A 309 -17.36 -6.76 19.78
N TRP A 310 -17.99 -7.89 20.11
CA TRP A 310 -18.85 -8.64 19.21
C TRP A 310 -20.25 -8.80 19.81
N VAL A 311 -21.26 -8.82 18.96
CA VAL A 311 -22.65 -9.08 19.36
C VAL A 311 -22.81 -10.44 20.05
N ASN A 312 -22.08 -11.46 19.57
CA ASN A 312 -22.01 -12.79 20.17
C ASN A 312 -20.75 -13.56 19.67
N GLU A 313 -20.46 -14.65 20.34
CA GLU A 313 -19.31 -15.51 20.01
C GLU A 313 -19.42 -16.15 18.61
N ALA A 314 -20.62 -16.51 18.16
CA ALA A 314 -20.81 -17.11 16.82
C ALA A 314 -20.44 -16.11 15.70
N ALA A 315 -20.77 -14.84 15.85
CA ALA A 315 -20.37 -13.79 14.89
C ALA A 315 -18.85 -13.61 14.86
N ARG A 316 -18.18 -13.65 16.02
CA ARG A 316 -16.72 -13.59 16.11
C ARG A 316 -16.07 -14.77 15.41
N GLN A 317 -16.53 -15.99 15.69
CA GLN A 317 -16.01 -17.22 15.07
C GLN A 317 -16.22 -17.24 13.55
N ALA A 318 -17.40 -16.83 13.08
CA ALA A 318 -17.67 -16.71 11.64
C ALA A 318 -16.74 -15.69 10.97
N ARG A 319 -16.38 -14.61 11.64
CA ARG A 319 -15.39 -13.62 11.13
C ARG A 319 -13.99 -14.22 11.06
N LEU A 320 -13.55 -14.93 12.11
CA LEU A 320 -12.24 -15.60 12.14
C LEU A 320 -12.12 -16.63 11.02
N GLN A 321 -13.14 -17.47 10.82
CA GLN A 321 -13.16 -18.46 9.72
C GLN A 321 -13.02 -17.79 8.34
N ARG A 322 -13.73 -16.68 8.11
CA ARG A 322 -13.59 -15.92 6.84
C ARG A 322 -12.18 -15.37 6.67
N ILE A 323 -11.56 -14.86 7.71
CA ILE A 323 -10.19 -14.35 7.68
C ILE A 323 -9.20 -15.46 7.31
N GLU A 324 -9.35 -16.64 7.92
CA GLU A 324 -8.51 -17.82 7.62
C GLU A 324 -8.71 -18.31 6.19
N ALA A 325 -9.95 -18.42 5.72
CA ALA A 325 -10.24 -18.80 4.33
C ALA A 325 -9.65 -17.81 3.33
N THR A 326 -9.85 -16.50 3.54
CA THR A 326 -9.26 -15.45 2.69
C THR A 326 -7.74 -15.54 2.64
N TYR A 327 -7.09 -15.75 3.79
CA TYR A 327 -5.63 -15.89 3.84
C TYR A 327 -5.15 -17.14 3.09
N ALA A 328 -5.82 -18.26 3.25
CA ALA A 328 -5.49 -19.50 2.53
C ALA A 328 -5.63 -19.32 1.00
N GLU A 329 -6.69 -18.68 0.53
CA GLU A 329 -6.90 -18.34 -0.88
C GLU A 329 -5.80 -17.41 -1.41
N GLN A 330 -5.44 -16.36 -0.65
CA GLN A 330 -4.36 -15.45 -1.01
C GLN A 330 -3.02 -16.18 -1.12
N VAL A 331 -2.67 -17.01 -0.14
CA VAL A 331 -1.42 -17.80 -0.17
C VAL A 331 -1.38 -18.74 -1.37
N ALA A 332 -2.50 -19.42 -1.68
CA ALA A 332 -2.59 -20.29 -2.85
C ALA A 332 -2.38 -19.49 -4.15
N ALA A 333 -3.06 -18.35 -4.30
CA ALA A 333 -2.93 -17.48 -5.47
C ALA A 333 -1.52 -16.90 -5.65
N LEU A 334 -0.84 -16.55 -4.54
CA LEU A 334 0.53 -16.03 -4.56
C LEU A 334 1.58 -17.10 -4.93
N ARG A 335 1.35 -18.36 -4.56
CA ARG A 335 2.28 -19.48 -4.84
C ARG A 335 2.10 -20.10 -6.22
N SER A 336 0.87 -20.14 -6.70
CA SER A 336 0.57 -20.82 -7.96
C SER A 336 1.10 -20.09 -9.18
N GLY A 337 1.50 -18.83 -9.07
CA GLY A 337 1.78 -18.00 -10.25
C GLY A 337 0.59 -17.92 -11.20
N ALA A 338 -0.58 -18.40 -10.78
CA ALA A 338 -1.73 -18.64 -11.62
C ALA A 338 -2.17 -17.37 -12.36
N PRO A 339 -2.49 -17.50 -13.65
CA PRO A 339 -2.92 -16.38 -14.47
C PRO A 339 -4.25 -15.77 -13.99
#